data_0e4e37795cd2cbf29f4e64f09c7e5eb4
#
_entry.id   0e4e37795cd2cbf29f4e64f09c7e5eb4
#
_cell.length_a   1.000
_cell.length_b   1.000
_cell.length_c   1.000
_cell.angle_alpha   90.00
_cell.angle_beta   90.00
_cell.angle_gamma   90.00
#
_symmetry.space_group_name_H-M   'P 1'
#
loop_
_entity.id
_entity.type
_entity.pdbx_description
1 polymer ?
#
loop_
_entity_poly.entity_id
_entity_poly.type
_entity_poly.pdbx_seq_one_letter_code
_entity_poly.pdbx_strand_id
1 'polypeptide(L)' 'MIELFANVPQQTKNRLRFWLEILSKEKNPVIWSRKILDFRETLQTEEEKEFVDFYINYLGELKKNEDNSNRE' A
#
# COMPACT_ATOMS: atom_id res chain seq x y z
N MET A 1 6.19 5.14 -22.50
CA MET A 1 6.06 4.57 -21.14
C MET A 1 4.60 4.45 -20.78
N ILE A 2 4.19 3.27 -20.34
CA ILE A 2 2.80 3.06 -19.94
C ILE A 2 2.67 3.47 -18.47
N GLU A 3 1.75 4.38 -18.21
CA GLU A 3 1.48 4.79 -16.85
C GLU A 3 0.52 3.80 -16.19
N LEU A 4 0.96 3.20 -15.10
CA LEU A 4 0.12 2.28 -14.34
C LEU A 4 -0.97 3.07 -13.62
N PHE A 5 -2.20 2.53 -13.66
CA PHE A 5 -3.34 3.14 -12.97
C PHE A 5 -3.68 4.53 -13.50
N ALA A 6 -3.56 4.69 -14.84
CA ALA A 6 -3.85 5.97 -15.47
C ALA A 6 -5.28 6.45 -15.22
N ASN A 7 -6.20 5.51 -15.00
CA ASN A 7 -7.60 5.83 -14.74
C ASN A 7 -7.87 6.32 -13.32
N VAL A 8 -6.90 6.18 -12.42
CA VAL A 8 -7.05 6.68 -11.05
C VAL A 8 -6.53 8.12 -10.99
N PRO A 9 -7.38 9.08 -10.59
CA PRO A 9 -6.94 10.47 -10.51
C PRO A 9 -5.73 10.64 -9.57
N GLN A 10 -4.88 11.60 -9.89
CA GLN A 10 -3.67 11.83 -9.11
C GLN A 10 -3.99 12.15 -7.65
N GLN A 11 -5.05 12.93 -7.40
CA GLN A 11 -5.46 13.25 -6.03
C GLN A 11 -5.84 11.99 -5.27
N THR A 12 -6.53 11.07 -5.93
CA THR A 12 -6.91 9.80 -5.32
C THR A 12 -5.68 8.96 -5.00
N LYS A 13 -4.73 8.88 -5.94
CA LYS A 13 -3.48 8.17 -5.71
C LYS A 13 -2.73 8.73 -4.51
N ASN A 14 -2.64 10.06 -4.43
CA ASN A 14 -1.95 10.72 -3.32
C ASN A 14 -2.60 10.42 -1.98
N ARG A 15 -3.94 10.44 -1.95
CA ARG A 15 -4.68 10.12 -0.74
C ARG A 15 -4.48 8.68 -0.31
N LEU A 16 -4.54 7.74 -1.27
CA LEU A 16 -4.35 6.33 -0.97
C LEU A 16 -2.94 6.05 -0.45
N ARG A 17 -1.94 6.66 -1.09
CA ARG A 17 -0.55 6.51 -0.65
C ARG A 17 -0.36 7.05 0.76
N PHE A 18 -0.94 8.21 1.05
CA PHE A 18 -0.84 8.83 2.36
C PHE A 18 -1.39 7.89 3.45
N TRP A 19 -2.58 7.36 3.22
CA TRP A 19 -3.21 6.45 4.18
C TRP A 19 -2.42 5.16 4.33
N LEU A 20 -1.92 4.60 3.23
CA LEU A 20 -1.13 3.38 3.29
C LEU A 20 0.16 3.60 4.07
N GLU A 21 0.79 4.74 3.90
CA GLU A 21 2.00 5.06 4.65
C GLU A 21 1.72 5.18 6.14
N ILE A 22 0.60 5.81 6.51
CA ILE A 22 0.20 5.91 7.91
C ILE A 22 -0.05 4.52 8.49
N LEU A 23 -0.80 3.70 7.78
CA LEU A 23 -1.10 2.34 8.23
C LEU A 23 0.15 1.48 8.35
N SER A 24 1.13 1.73 7.48
CA SER A 24 2.38 0.97 7.46
C SER A 24 3.31 1.29 8.63
N LYS A 25 2.97 2.27 9.44
CA LYS A 25 3.69 2.52 10.68
C LYS A 25 3.42 1.45 11.73
N GLU A 26 2.36 0.67 11.55
CA GLU A 26 2.08 -0.46 12.43
C GLU A 26 3.17 -1.53 12.27
N LYS A 27 3.80 -1.91 13.35
CA LYS A 27 4.91 -2.86 13.33
C LYS A 27 4.46 -4.32 13.37
N ASN A 28 3.29 -4.59 13.94
CA ASN A 28 2.76 -5.95 14.01
C ASN A 28 2.18 -6.32 12.65
N PRO A 29 2.73 -7.34 11.96
CA PRO A 29 2.29 -7.67 10.61
C PRO A 29 0.83 -8.15 10.55
N VAL A 30 0.34 -8.79 11.60
CA VAL A 30 -1.05 -9.26 11.62
C VAL A 30 -2.00 -8.08 11.72
N ILE A 31 -1.69 -7.11 12.59
CA ILE A 31 -2.50 -5.91 12.74
C ILE A 31 -2.42 -5.05 11.50
N TRP A 32 -1.23 -4.91 10.94
CA TRP A 32 -1.01 -4.16 9.70
C TRP A 32 -1.85 -4.74 8.56
N SER A 33 -1.81 -6.06 8.38
CA SER A 33 -2.56 -6.73 7.32
C SER A 33 -4.06 -6.50 7.49
N ARG A 34 -4.56 -6.59 8.71
CA ARG A 34 -5.98 -6.39 8.97
C ARG A 34 -6.41 -4.95 8.66
N LYS A 35 -5.61 -3.97 9.07
CA LYS A 35 -5.90 -2.57 8.78
C LYS A 35 -5.91 -2.30 7.27
N ILE A 36 -4.97 -2.88 6.55
CA ILE A 36 -4.89 -2.72 5.10
C ILE A 36 -6.12 -3.33 4.43
N LEU A 37 -6.52 -4.52 4.84
CA LEU A 37 -7.70 -5.16 4.27
C LEU A 37 -8.97 -4.35 4.54
N ASP A 38 -9.11 -3.83 5.76
CA ASP A 38 -10.25 -2.98 6.10
C ASP A 38 -10.27 -1.73 5.24
N PHE A 39 -9.11 -1.11 5.05
CA PHE A 39 -9.00 0.08 4.20
C PHE A 39 -9.37 -0.25 2.76
N ARG A 40 -8.88 -1.38 2.25
CA ARG A 40 -9.17 -1.82 0.89
C ARG A 40 -10.68 -2.00 0.67
N GLU A 41 -11.38 -2.52 1.67
CA GLU A 41 -12.83 -2.73 1.57
C GLU A 41 -13.61 -1.43 1.48
N THR A 42 -13.05 -0.30 1.89
CA THR A 42 -13.72 0.99 1.78
C THR A 42 -13.60 1.60 0.38
N LEU A 43 -12.78 1.01 -0.48
CA LEU A 43 -12.57 1.54 -1.83
C LEU A 43 -13.74 1.16 -2.74
N GLN A 44 -14.06 2.07 -3.69
CA GLN A 44 -15.26 1.93 -4.49
C GLN A 44 -15.03 1.31 -5.87
N THR A 45 -13.82 1.40 -6.39
CA THR A 45 -13.51 0.90 -7.74
C THR A 45 -12.43 -0.15 -7.70
N GLU A 46 -12.45 -1.03 -8.71
CA GLU A 46 -11.43 -2.06 -8.84
C GLU A 46 -10.05 -1.46 -9.09
N GLU A 47 -9.98 -0.36 -9.85
CA GLU A 47 -8.71 0.31 -10.10
C GLU A 47 -8.07 0.80 -8.82
N GLU A 48 -8.87 1.36 -7.90
CA GLU A 48 -8.34 1.79 -6.61
C GLU A 48 -7.81 0.61 -5.81
N LYS A 49 -8.55 -0.50 -5.81
CA LYS A 49 -8.13 -1.70 -5.10
C LYS A 49 -6.82 -2.26 -5.68
N GLU A 50 -6.70 -2.26 -6.99
CA GLU A 50 -5.47 -2.70 -7.65
C GLU A 50 -4.30 -1.79 -7.32
N PHE A 51 -4.54 -0.50 -7.26
CA PHE A 51 -3.51 0.46 -6.85
C PHE A 51 -3.03 0.18 -5.44
N VAL A 52 -3.95 -0.07 -4.52
CA VAL A 52 -3.63 -0.38 -3.13
C VAL A 52 -2.83 -1.68 -3.06
N ASP A 53 -3.26 -2.71 -3.78
CA ASP A 53 -2.55 -3.98 -3.81
C ASP A 53 -1.11 -3.81 -4.32
N PHE A 54 -0.94 -3.04 -5.38
CA PHE A 54 0.38 -2.76 -5.92
C PHE A 54 1.26 -2.05 -4.90
N TYR A 55 0.72 -1.05 -4.22
CA TYR A 55 1.47 -0.26 -3.26
C TYR A 55 1.82 -1.08 -2.02
N ILE A 56 0.92 -1.97 -1.60
CA ILE A 56 1.17 -2.87 -0.47
C ILE A 56 2.36 -3.78 -0.79
N ASN A 57 2.41 -4.32 -1.99
CA ASN A 57 3.52 -5.15 -2.42
C ASN A 57 4.84 -4.37 -2.37
N TYR A 58 4.80 -3.13 -2.82
CA TYR A 58 5.98 -2.26 -2.79
C TYR A 58 6.45 -2.03 -1.36
N LEU A 59 5.53 -1.70 -0.45
CA LEU A 59 5.87 -1.47 0.95
C LEU A 59 6.39 -2.75 1.62
N GLY A 60 5.81 -3.89 1.27
CA GLY A 60 6.26 -5.18 1.78
C GLY A 60 7.69 -5.48 1.39
N GLU A 61 8.06 -5.17 0.14
CA GLU A 61 9.42 -5.36 -0.33
C GLU A 61 10.40 -4.43 0.39
N LEU A 62 9.99 -3.19 0.65
CA LEU A 62 10.84 -2.26 1.41
C LEU A 62 11.10 -2.78 2.82
N LYS A 63 10.07 -3.27 3.48
CA LYS A 63 10.23 -3.82 4.84
C LYS A 63 11.14 -5.04 4.84
N LYS A 64 10.99 -5.89 3.85
CA LYS A 64 11.83 -7.08 3.71
C LYS A 64 13.30 -6.71 3.52
N ASN A 65 13.55 -5.68 2.70
CA ASN A 65 14.91 -5.22 2.46
C ASN A 65 15.54 -4.61 3.71
N GLU A 66 14.74 -3.88 4.50
CA GLU A 66 15.23 -3.34 5.76
C GLU A 66 15.63 -4.45 6.73
N ASP A 67 14.82 -5.50 6.84
CA ASP A 67 15.13 -6.64 7.69
C ASP A 67 16.44 -7.30 7.26
N ASN A 68 16.63 -7.48 5.96
CA ASN A 68 17.83 -8.09 5.44
C ASN A 68 19.07 -7.24 5.73
N SER A 69 18.92 -5.91 5.63
CA SER A 69 20.01 -5.00 5.95
C SER A 69 20.40 -5.06 7.42
N ASN A 70 19.42 -5.23 8.28
CA ASN A 70 19.66 -5.26 9.73
C ASN A 70 20.33 -6.55 10.19
N ARG A 71 20.29 -7.60 9.39
CA ARG A 71 20.90 -8.88 9.75
C ARG A 71 22.40 -8.92 9.53
N GLU A 72 22.92 -7.99 8.80
CA GLU A 72 24.35 -7.87 8.59
C GLU A 72 24.99 -7.07 9.71
#